data_44ec621dee6d3516598e8045dcfb4691
#
_entry.id   44ec621dee6d3516598e8045dcfb4691
#
_cell.length_a   1.000
_cell.length_b   1.000
_cell.length_c   1.000
_cell.angle_alpha   90.00
_cell.angle_beta   90.00
_cell.angle_gamma   90.00
#
_symmetry.space_group_name_H-M   'P 1'
#
loop_
_entity.id
_entity.type
_entity.pdbx_description
1 polymer ?
#
loop_
_entity_poly.entity_id
_entity_poly.type
_entity_poly.pdbx_seq_one_letter_code
_entity_poly.pdbx_strand_id
1 'polypeptide(L)'
;MMSARIRVEFALSARDDLRNMMQWYSSQGVPEVGRRLAIEVIERVRQLELFPDSGRVVPEFDISWLRELEHPPFRIVYRRDEESVMVVRVWRSERLMNPSLGRNA
;
A
#
# COMPACT_ATOMS: atom_id res chain seq x y z
N MET A 1 6.96 -27.23 -12.81
CA MET A 1 7.80 -26.32 -12.04
C MET A 1 6.98 -25.31 -11.31
N MET A 2 7.18 -25.19 -10.04
CA MET A 2 6.41 -24.24 -9.26
C MET A 2 7.07 -22.90 -9.21
N SER A 3 6.29 -21.84 -9.35
CA SER A 3 6.81 -20.52 -9.14
C SER A 3 7.10 -20.35 -7.65
N ALA A 4 8.25 -19.81 -7.35
CA ALA A 4 8.56 -19.47 -5.98
C ALA A 4 7.78 -18.22 -5.61
N ARG A 5 7.17 -18.24 -4.42
CA ARG A 5 6.56 -17.04 -3.88
C ARG A 5 7.66 -16.21 -3.25
N ILE A 6 7.61 -14.93 -3.48
CA ILE A 6 8.55 -14.06 -2.80
C ILE A 6 7.94 -13.58 -1.49
N ARG A 7 8.79 -13.15 -0.59
CA ARG A 7 8.34 -12.65 0.70
C ARG A 7 7.77 -11.25 0.56
N VAL A 8 6.59 -11.05 1.14
CA VAL A 8 5.93 -9.76 1.15
C VAL A 8 5.73 -9.37 2.60
N GLU A 9 6.23 -8.20 2.97
CA GLU A 9 6.17 -7.70 4.33
C GLU A 9 5.62 -6.29 4.35
N PHE A 10 5.11 -5.89 5.50
CA PHE A 10 4.61 -4.54 5.72
C PHE A 10 5.58 -3.81 6.62
N ALA A 11 6.10 -2.70 6.16
CA ALA A 11 6.92 -1.82 6.98
C ALA A 11 6.08 -1.22 8.10
N LEU A 12 6.75 -0.76 9.14
CA LEU A 12 6.06 -0.15 10.27
C LEU A 12 5.21 1.03 9.81
N SER A 13 5.70 1.82 8.86
CA SER A 13 4.95 2.96 8.33
C SER A 13 3.61 2.52 7.71
N ALA A 14 3.63 1.41 6.97
CA ALA A 14 2.40 0.90 6.36
C ALA A 14 1.46 0.35 7.41
N ARG A 15 2.01 -0.32 8.42
CA ARG A 15 1.18 -0.83 9.53
C ARG A 15 0.53 0.31 10.27
N ASP A 16 1.26 1.41 10.48
CA ASP A 16 0.71 2.58 11.13
C ASP A 16 -0.39 3.21 10.28
N ASP A 17 -0.20 3.24 8.96
CA ASP A 17 -1.23 3.76 8.07
C ASP A 17 -2.53 2.96 8.25
N LEU A 18 -2.44 1.64 8.29
CA LEU A 18 -3.63 0.80 8.46
C LEU A 18 -4.26 1.01 9.83
N ARG A 19 -3.43 1.09 10.87
CA ARG A 19 -3.94 1.30 12.22
C ARG A 19 -4.65 2.65 12.34
N ASN A 20 -4.04 3.70 11.77
CA ASN A 20 -4.64 5.02 11.82
C ASN A 20 -5.95 5.06 11.04
N MET A 21 -6.00 4.38 9.92
CA MET A 21 -7.22 4.28 9.13
C MET A 21 -8.33 3.61 9.94
N MET A 22 -8.01 2.50 10.60
CA MET A 22 -9.00 1.80 11.41
C MET A 22 -9.48 2.65 12.57
N GLN A 23 -8.56 3.41 13.20
CA GLN A 23 -8.94 4.30 14.29
C GLN A 23 -9.87 5.40 13.82
N TRP A 24 -9.63 5.92 12.63
CA TRP A 24 -10.48 6.98 12.10
C TRP A 24 -11.91 6.47 11.92
N TYR A 25 -12.08 5.28 11.32
CA TYR A 25 -13.43 4.74 11.15
C TYR A 25 -14.07 4.41 12.48
N SER A 26 -13.27 3.96 13.45
CA SER A 26 -13.79 3.72 14.79
C SER A 26 -14.31 5.01 15.41
N SER A 27 -13.58 6.11 15.22
CA SER A 27 -14.01 7.40 15.75
C SER A 27 -15.28 7.91 15.09
N GLN A 28 -15.56 7.44 13.87
CA GLN A 28 -16.77 7.79 13.15
C GLN A 28 -17.94 6.86 13.49
N GLY A 29 -17.74 5.93 14.41
CA GLY A 29 -18.80 5.02 14.83
C GLY A 29 -19.00 3.82 13.92
N VAL A 30 -18.08 3.57 12.99
CA VAL A 30 -18.20 2.44 12.06
C VAL A 30 -16.90 1.62 12.01
N PRO A 31 -16.48 1.06 13.15
CA PRO A 31 -15.21 0.33 13.20
C PRO A 31 -15.14 -0.85 12.25
N GLU A 32 -16.26 -1.48 11.92
CA GLU A 32 -16.25 -2.62 11.02
C GLU A 32 -15.88 -2.21 9.60
N VAL A 33 -16.13 -0.96 9.21
CA VAL A 33 -15.71 -0.48 7.89
C VAL A 33 -14.19 -0.45 7.81
N GLY A 34 -13.55 0.08 8.84
CA GLY A 34 -12.09 0.14 8.88
C GLY A 34 -11.47 -1.24 8.84
N ARG A 35 -12.06 -2.17 9.60
CA ARG A 35 -11.53 -3.53 9.62
C ARG A 35 -11.65 -4.19 8.25
N ARG A 36 -12.79 -4.02 7.59
CA ARG A 36 -13.00 -4.58 6.27
C ARG A 36 -12.02 -4.03 5.26
N LEU A 37 -11.80 -2.71 5.30
CA LEU A 37 -10.86 -2.08 4.37
C LEU A 37 -9.44 -2.57 4.60
N ALA A 38 -9.04 -2.75 5.86
CA ALA A 38 -7.70 -3.26 6.17
C ALA A 38 -7.52 -4.68 5.62
N ILE A 39 -8.53 -5.51 5.78
CA ILE A 39 -8.47 -6.89 5.24
C ILE A 39 -8.36 -6.85 3.72
N GLU A 40 -9.12 -5.98 3.08
CA GLU A 40 -9.07 -5.87 1.62
C GLU A 40 -7.68 -5.46 1.13
N VAL A 41 -7.04 -4.52 1.85
CA VAL A 41 -5.68 -4.12 1.48
C VAL A 41 -4.73 -5.29 1.61
N ILE A 42 -4.82 -6.03 2.71
CA ILE A 42 -3.92 -7.17 2.93
C ILE A 42 -4.12 -8.23 1.84
N GLU A 43 -5.36 -8.49 1.48
CA GLU A 43 -5.65 -9.47 0.42
C GLU A 43 -5.14 -8.98 -0.93
N ARG A 44 -5.30 -7.69 -1.19
CA ARG A 44 -4.83 -7.12 -2.45
C ARG A 44 -3.31 -7.25 -2.60
N VAL A 45 -2.60 -7.07 -1.50
CA VAL A 45 -1.14 -7.13 -1.49
C VAL A 45 -0.63 -8.55 -1.77
N ARG A 46 -1.44 -9.57 -1.51
CA ARG A 46 -1.00 -10.95 -1.68
C ARG A 46 -0.63 -11.29 -3.11
N GLN A 47 -1.19 -10.57 -4.09
CA GLN A 47 -0.80 -10.84 -5.48
C GLN A 47 0.69 -10.60 -5.71
N LEU A 48 1.31 -9.77 -4.87
CA LEU A 48 2.73 -9.46 -5.03
C LEU A 48 3.63 -10.65 -4.70
N GLU A 49 3.10 -11.66 -4.02
CA GLU A 49 3.86 -12.88 -3.77
C GLU A 49 4.20 -13.61 -5.07
N LEU A 50 3.31 -13.56 -6.03
CA LEU A 50 3.51 -14.22 -7.32
C LEU A 50 3.86 -13.23 -8.42
N PHE A 51 3.40 -12.01 -8.32
CA PHE A 51 3.57 -10.99 -9.35
C PHE A 51 4.12 -9.72 -8.73
N PRO A 52 5.38 -9.76 -8.27
CA PRO A 52 5.95 -8.62 -7.53
C PRO A 52 6.09 -7.35 -8.36
N ASP A 53 6.12 -7.48 -9.68
CA ASP A 53 6.25 -6.31 -10.55
C ASP A 53 4.92 -5.87 -11.14
N SER A 54 3.81 -6.39 -10.61
CA SER A 54 2.48 -6.09 -11.17
C SER A 54 2.01 -4.68 -10.87
N GLY A 55 2.57 -4.03 -9.84
CA GLY A 55 2.24 -2.62 -9.58
C GLY A 55 2.97 -1.72 -10.55
N ARG A 56 2.39 -0.55 -10.80
CA ARG A 56 3.04 0.42 -11.69
C ARG A 56 4.09 1.20 -10.92
N VAL A 57 5.05 1.74 -11.64
CA VAL A 57 6.01 2.66 -11.05
C VAL A 57 5.23 3.88 -10.56
N VAL A 58 5.56 4.35 -9.34
CA VAL A 58 4.90 5.52 -8.78
C VAL A 58 5.25 6.72 -9.64
N PRO A 59 4.25 7.35 -10.30
CA PRO A 59 4.56 8.38 -11.30
C PRO A 59 5.23 9.61 -10.71
N GLU A 60 4.92 9.93 -9.45
CA GLU A 60 5.49 11.12 -8.82
C GLU A 60 7.00 11.02 -8.62
N PHE A 61 7.52 9.79 -8.53
CA PHE A 61 8.94 9.59 -8.26
C PHE A 61 9.71 8.98 -9.43
N ASP A 62 9.01 8.21 -10.27
CA ASP A 62 9.62 7.61 -11.46
C ASP A 62 10.87 6.80 -11.13
N ILE A 63 10.79 6.00 -10.06
CA ILE A 63 11.88 5.13 -9.62
C ILE A 63 11.41 3.70 -9.81
N SER A 64 12.18 2.91 -10.58
CA SER A 64 11.73 1.60 -11.04
C SER A 64 11.39 0.63 -9.91
N TRP A 65 12.04 0.74 -8.76
CA TRP A 65 11.80 -0.17 -7.66
C TRP A 65 10.75 0.34 -6.67
N LEU A 66 10.18 1.53 -6.89
CA LEU A 66 9.11 2.07 -6.05
C LEU A 66 7.83 2.00 -6.85
N ARG A 67 6.94 1.12 -6.43
CA ARG A 67 5.74 0.80 -7.21
C ARG A 67 4.50 0.93 -6.35
N GLU A 68 3.37 0.90 -7.00
CA GLU A 68 2.10 1.00 -6.28
C GLU A 68 1.03 0.12 -6.91
N LEU A 69 0.12 -0.33 -6.07
CA LEU A 69 -1.13 -0.95 -6.51
C LEU A 69 -2.24 0.03 -6.20
N GLU A 70 -3.15 0.20 -7.15
CA GLU A 70 -4.35 0.97 -6.89
C GLU A 70 -5.43 0.04 -6.35
N HIS A 71 -5.96 0.40 -5.22
CA HIS A 71 -7.05 -0.34 -4.59
C HIS A 71 -7.97 0.70 -3.96
N PRO A 72 -8.87 1.29 -4.73
CA PRO A 72 -9.67 2.39 -4.21
C PRO A 72 -10.33 2.03 -2.89
N PRO A 73 -10.33 2.92 -1.92
CA PRO A 73 -9.88 4.31 -2.01
C PRO A 73 -8.40 4.51 -1.69
N PHE A 74 -7.57 3.47 -1.83
CA PHE A 74 -6.18 3.51 -1.39
C PHE A 74 -5.20 3.36 -2.53
N ARG A 75 -4.00 3.88 -2.30
CA ARG A 75 -2.81 3.58 -3.06
C ARG A 75 -1.89 2.79 -2.13
N ILE A 76 -1.46 1.63 -2.58
CA ILE A 76 -0.59 0.76 -1.79
C ILE A 76 0.80 0.85 -2.40
N VAL A 77 1.70 1.54 -1.70
CA VAL A 77 3.04 1.82 -2.21
C VAL A 77 4.00 0.79 -1.65
N TYR A 78 4.79 0.18 -2.51
CA TYR A 78 5.72 -0.84 -2.07
C TYR A 78 7.07 -0.67 -2.75
N ARG A 79 8.11 -1.18 -2.07
CA ARG A 79 9.46 -1.25 -2.58
C ARG A 79 9.71 -2.64 -3.10
N ARG A 80 10.17 -2.72 -4.33
CA ARG A 80 10.47 -4.00 -4.97
C ARG A 80 11.96 -4.28 -4.82
N ASP A 81 12.30 -5.15 -3.88
CA ASP A 81 13.66 -5.60 -3.71
C ASP A 81 13.88 -6.86 -4.55
N GLU A 82 15.13 -7.31 -4.64
CA GLU A 82 15.47 -8.40 -5.54
C GLU A 82 14.65 -9.66 -5.26
N GLU A 83 14.48 -10.00 -3.99
CA GLU A 83 13.79 -11.24 -3.64
C GLU A 83 12.64 -11.01 -2.67
N SER A 84 12.21 -9.77 -2.52
CA SER A 84 11.15 -9.48 -1.58
C SER A 84 10.44 -8.20 -1.96
N VAL A 85 9.32 -8.00 -1.30
CA VAL A 85 8.53 -6.77 -1.44
C VAL A 85 8.27 -6.24 -0.04
N MET A 86 8.46 -4.94 0.12
CA MET A 86 8.13 -4.26 1.37
C MET A 86 7.07 -3.22 1.09
N VAL A 87 5.87 -3.43 1.64
CA VAL A 87 4.82 -2.40 1.54
C VAL A 87 5.20 -1.29 2.50
N VAL A 88 5.37 -0.08 1.96
CA VAL A 88 5.89 1.03 2.76
C VAL A 88 4.82 2.04 3.14
N ARG A 89 3.80 2.20 2.34
CA ARG A 89 2.69 3.12 2.69
C ARG A 89 1.38 2.60 2.16
N VAL A 90 0.31 2.93 2.88
CA VAL A 90 -1.06 2.70 2.41
C VAL A 90 -1.77 4.04 2.56
N TRP A 91 -1.95 4.74 1.45
CA TRP A 91 -2.48 6.10 1.45
C TRP A 91 -3.80 6.14 0.71
N ARG A 92 -4.63 7.10 1.07
CA ARG A 92 -5.85 7.32 0.31
C ARG A 92 -5.49 7.86 -1.07
N SER A 93 -6.28 7.46 -2.08
CA SER A 93 -5.98 7.77 -3.47
C SER A 93 -5.90 9.26 -3.74
N GLU A 94 -6.68 10.06 -3.03
CA GLU A 94 -6.66 11.50 -3.26
C GLU A 94 -5.42 12.17 -2.68
N ARG A 95 -4.64 11.44 -1.87
CA ARG A 95 -3.39 12.01 -1.34
C ARG A 95 -2.29 11.80 -2.36
N LEU A 96 -1.69 12.89 -2.81
CA LEU A 96 -0.63 12.82 -3.80
C LEU A 96 0.73 12.74 -3.10
N MET A 97 1.63 11.98 -3.69
CA MET A 97 2.98 11.82 -3.17
C MET A 97 3.95 12.78 -3.82
N ASN A 98 3.45 13.88 -4.30
CA ASN A 98 4.26 14.91 -4.93
C ASN A 98 4.70 15.90 -3.86
N PRO A 99 5.99 16.03 -3.60
CA PRO A 99 6.43 16.95 -2.54
C PRO A 99 5.98 18.37 -2.74
N SER A 100 5.89 18.81 -3.99
CA SER A 100 5.48 20.20 -4.24
C SER A 100 4.00 20.39 -3.92
N LEU A 101 3.19 19.35 -4.06
CA LEU A 101 1.77 19.44 -3.72
C LEU A 101 1.57 19.31 -2.22
N GLY A 102 2.45 18.60 -1.55
CA GLY A 102 2.35 18.49 -0.10
C GLY A 102 2.44 19.82 0.58
N ARG A 103 3.19 20.75 0.00
CA ARG A 103 3.32 22.08 0.57
C ARG A 103 2.04 22.89 0.49
N ASN A 104 1.22 22.57 -0.48
CA ASN A 104 0.01 23.34 -0.74
C ASN A 104 -1.21 22.77 -0.05
N ALA A 105 -1.02 21.67 0.62
CA ALA A 105 -2.14 21.03 1.28
C ALA A 105 -2.53 21.78 2.54
#